data_df39c8ad44d2a2df9d393eac81d8f62b
#
_entry.id   df39c8ad44d2a2df9d393eac81d8f62b
#
_cell.length_a   1.000
_cell.length_b   1.000
_cell.length_c   1.000
_cell.angle_alpha   90.00
_cell.angle_beta   90.00
_cell.angle_gamma   90.00
#
_symmetry.space_group_name_H-M   'P 1'
#
loop_
_entity.id
_entity.type
_entity.pdbx_description
1 polymer ?
#
loop_
_entity_poly.entity_id
_entity_poly.type
_entity_poly.pdbx_seq_one_letter_code
_entity_poly.pdbx_strand_id
1 'polypeptide(L)'
;IIFFYLFSFSYSQANFKEKLIDKLKTTNTLSFDFIQIIGKKKEIGNCHIKYPLFMKCEYPKKKKSIIANGKKFAIIKRRYKKIYYYPLKKTPLFYLLKKENILDLIQNYEPTVIDTHTIEYELVWNNSNKLKIFFDKDSLDFLGWKTTDAYSNEVSFFLKNIKVNITIENKIFTIPQIEDL
;
A
#
# COMPACT_ATOMS: atom_id res chain seq x y z
N ILE A 1 -0.85 29.83 41.19
CA ILE A 1 -1.33 30.07 39.79
C ILE A 1 -0.44 29.29 38.85
N ILE A 2 -0.66 28.00 38.67
CA ILE A 2 -0.08 27.21 37.55
C ILE A 2 -1.05 26.06 37.29
N PHE A 3 -2.06 26.29 36.45
CA PHE A 3 -2.91 25.17 35.96
C PHE A 3 -3.59 25.60 34.67
N PHE A 4 -2.84 25.68 33.55
CA PHE A 4 -3.49 25.89 32.24
C PHE A 4 -2.51 25.63 31.08
N TYR A 5 -2.04 24.39 30.88
CA TYR A 5 -1.27 24.06 29.66
C TYR A 5 -1.29 22.56 29.29
N LEU A 6 -2.41 21.85 29.40
CA LEU A 6 -2.48 20.44 29.00
C LEU A 6 -3.60 20.09 28.02
N PHE A 7 -4.29 21.07 27.41
CA PHE A 7 -5.46 20.75 26.56
C PHE A 7 -5.28 20.96 25.06
N SER A 8 -4.13 21.42 24.56
CA SER A 8 -3.98 21.78 23.14
C SER A 8 -3.53 20.63 22.23
N PHE A 9 -3.00 19.52 22.75
CA PHE A 9 -2.50 18.43 21.92
C PHE A 9 -3.58 17.48 21.39
N SER A 10 -4.66 17.28 22.12
CA SER A 10 -5.71 16.32 21.75
C SER A 10 -6.57 16.78 20.57
N TYR A 11 -6.81 18.07 20.41
CA TYR A 11 -7.64 18.62 19.30
C TYR A 11 -6.99 18.49 17.93
N SER A 12 -5.67 18.57 17.84
CA SER A 12 -4.94 18.47 16.57
C SER A 12 -4.92 17.04 16.02
N GLN A 13 -4.81 16.05 16.90
CA GLN A 13 -4.76 14.63 16.51
C GLN A 13 -6.12 14.10 16.03
N ALA A 14 -7.21 14.48 16.68
CA ALA A 14 -8.56 14.08 16.28
C ALA A 14 -8.90 14.58 14.84
N ASN A 15 -8.60 15.85 14.56
CA ASN A 15 -8.87 16.46 13.25
C ASN A 15 -8.08 15.80 12.10
N PHE A 16 -6.83 15.40 12.32
CA PHE A 16 -6.01 14.70 11.35
C PHE A 16 -6.57 13.31 11.01
N LYS A 17 -6.91 12.53 12.04
CA LYS A 17 -7.41 11.15 11.89
C LYS A 17 -8.71 11.11 11.08
N GLU A 18 -9.64 12.00 11.37
CA GLU A 18 -10.89 12.15 10.62
C GLU A 18 -10.63 12.49 9.14
N LYS A 19 -9.79 13.48 8.86
CA LYS A 19 -9.44 13.88 7.50
C LYS A 19 -8.78 12.74 6.70
N LEU A 20 -7.91 11.96 7.33
CA LEU A 20 -7.27 10.80 6.70
C LEU A 20 -8.30 9.72 6.37
N ILE A 21 -9.23 9.44 7.30
CA ILE A 21 -10.33 8.49 7.09
C ILE A 21 -11.20 8.94 5.91
N ASP A 22 -11.59 10.21 5.86
CA ASP A 22 -12.43 10.73 4.78
C ASP A 22 -11.71 10.68 3.42
N LYS A 23 -10.44 11.03 3.38
CA LYS A 23 -9.63 10.90 2.18
C LYS A 23 -9.55 9.45 1.69
N LEU A 24 -9.32 8.50 2.60
CA LEU A 24 -9.29 7.07 2.24
C LEU A 24 -10.66 6.56 1.78
N LYS A 25 -11.75 6.94 2.44
CA LYS A 25 -13.12 6.57 2.03
C LYS A 25 -13.41 6.99 0.59
N THR A 26 -13.03 8.20 0.22
CA THR A 26 -13.27 8.77 -1.11
C THR A 26 -12.29 8.28 -2.17
N THR A 27 -11.16 7.67 -1.80
CA THR A 27 -10.16 7.14 -2.73
C THR A 27 -10.60 5.79 -3.28
N ASN A 28 -10.94 5.72 -4.57
CA ASN A 28 -11.37 4.49 -5.25
C ASN A 28 -10.28 3.89 -6.13
N THR A 29 -9.45 4.73 -6.73
CA THR A 29 -8.33 4.30 -7.57
C THR A 29 -7.09 5.11 -7.27
N LEU A 30 -5.92 4.47 -7.46
CA LEU A 30 -4.60 5.06 -7.37
C LEU A 30 -3.79 4.68 -8.60
N SER A 31 -3.06 5.64 -9.15
CA SER A 31 -2.01 5.39 -10.14
C SER A 31 -0.76 6.12 -9.71
N PHE A 32 0.38 5.44 -9.72
CA PHE A 32 1.62 6.01 -9.21
C PHE A 32 2.85 5.33 -9.81
N ASP A 33 3.96 6.04 -9.80
CA ASP A 33 5.29 5.45 -9.95
C ASP A 33 5.78 4.95 -8.60
N PHE A 34 6.64 3.93 -8.58
CA PHE A 34 7.17 3.44 -7.32
C PHE A 34 8.68 3.16 -7.36
N ILE A 35 9.25 3.16 -6.16
CA ILE A 35 10.55 2.60 -5.86
C ILE A 35 10.34 1.47 -4.86
N GLN A 36 10.74 0.26 -5.23
CA GLN A 36 10.78 -0.89 -4.33
C GLN A 36 12.23 -1.21 -3.95
N ILE A 37 12.48 -1.44 -2.66
CA ILE A 37 13.78 -1.83 -2.12
C ILE A 37 13.60 -3.17 -1.40
N ILE A 38 14.42 -4.17 -1.76
CA ILE A 38 14.49 -5.48 -1.09
C ILE A 38 15.96 -5.74 -0.79
N GLY A 39 16.36 -5.60 0.47
CA GLY A 39 17.76 -5.61 0.87
C GLY A 39 18.54 -4.53 0.10
N LYS A 40 19.56 -4.94 -0.67
CA LYS A 40 20.36 -4.03 -1.51
C LYS A 40 19.78 -3.79 -2.92
N LYS A 41 18.70 -4.48 -3.30
CA LYS A 41 18.12 -4.40 -4.65
C LYS A 41 17.07 -3.32 -4.71
N LYS A 42 17.21 -2.42 -5.68
CA LYS A 42 16.26 -1.36 -6.00
C LYS A 42 15.59 -1.66 -7.33
N GLU A 43 14.26 -1.68 -7.35
CA GLU A 43 13.43 -1.81 -8.56
C GLU A 43 12.52 -0.59 -8.67
N ILE A 44 12.21 -0.19 -9.87
CA ILE A 44 11.30 0.91 -10.19
C ILE A 44 10.23 0.45 -11.15
N GLY A 45 9.08 1.06 -11.10
CA GLY A 45 7.98 0.76 -12.01
C GLY A 45 6.81 1.70 -11.80
N ASN A 46 5.67 1.30 -12.35
CA ASN A 46 4.40 1.98 -12.16
C ASN A 46 3.33 1.00 -11.69
N CYS A 47 2.36 1.52 -10.96
CA CYS A 47 1.29 0.72 -10.37
C CYS A 47 -0.07 1.39 -10.54
N HIS A 48 -1.08 0.54 -10.68
CA HIS A 48 -2.49 0.91 -10.61
C HIS A 48 -3.16 0.09 -9.53
N ILE A 49 -3.88 0.74 -8.64
CA ILE A 49 -4.75 0.11 -7.64
C ILE A 49 -6.18 0.53 -7.92
N LYS A 50 -7.11 -0.41 -7.85
CA LYS A 50 -8.55 -0.16 -7.84
C LYS A 50 -9.15 -0.92 -6.67
N TYR A 51 -9.64 -0.18 -5.71
CA TYR A 51 -10.27 -0.77 -4.54
C TYR A 51 -11.66 -1.34 -4.87
N PRO A 52 -12.05 -2.45 -4.23
CA PRO A 52 -11.19 -3.31 -3.39
C PRO A 52 -10.42 -4.36 -4.22
N LEU A 53 -9.23 -4.72 -3.77
CA LEU A 53 -8.50 -5.95 -4.13
C LEU A 53 -7.93 -6.05 -5.55
N PHE A 54 -7.93 -4.99 -6.34
CA PHE A 54 -7.30 -4.98 -7.66
C PHE A 54 -6.02 -4.16 -7.66
N MET A 55 -4.96 -4.74 -8.23
CA MET A 55 -3.67 -4.07 -8.39
C MET A 55 -2.95 -4.60 -9.63
N LYS A 56 -2.27 -3.73 -10.34
CA LYS A 56 -1.30 -4.09 -11.37
C LYS A 56 -0.08 -3.20 -11.24
N CYS A 57 1.09 -3.84 -11.05
CA CYS A 57 2.38 -3.17 -11.05
C CYS A 57 3.25 -3.73 -12.16
N GLU A 58 3.85 -2.85 -12.93
CA GLU A 58 4.80 -3.18 -13.99
C GLU A 58 6.23 -2.82 -13.57
N TYR A 59 7.16 -3.73 -13.82
CA TYR A 59 8.60 -3.57 -13.61
C TYR A 59 9.32 -3.65 -14.95
N PRO A 60 9.38 -2.56 -15.73
CA PRO A 60 9.81 -2.60 -17.15
C PRO A 60 11.19 -3.20 -17.34
N LYS A 61 12.17 -2.77 -16.52
CA LYS A 61 13.56 -3.29 -16.60
C LYS A 61 13.68 -4.79 -16.34
N LYS A 62 12.73 -5.38 -15.62
CA LYS A 62 12.71 -6.82 -15.29
C LYS A 62 11.80 -7.63 -16.17
N LYS A 63 11.04 -7.00 -17.08
CA LYS A 63 9.96 -7.64 -17.83
C LYS A 63 9.06 -8.47 -16.91
N LYS A 64 8.72 -7.89 -15.75
CA LYS A 64 7.94 -8.50 -14.67
C LYS A 64 6.69 -7.66 -14.43
N SER A 65 5.57 -8.33 -14.20
CA SER A 65 4.35 -7.69 -13.69
C SER A 65 3.86 -8.41 -12.44
N ILE A 66 3.16 -7.68 -11.61
CA ILE A 66 2.43 -8.21 -10.46
C ILE A 66 0.98 -7.81 -10.63
N ILE A 67 0.06 -8.78 -10.56
CA ILE A 67 -1.37 -8.54 -10.71
C ILE A 67 -2.12 -9.17 -9.54
N ALA A 68 -2.99 -8.39 -8.88
CA ALA A 68 -4.04 -8.86 -8.00
C ALA A 68 -5.39 -8.63 -8.67
N ASN A 69 -6.25 -9.65 -8.75
CA ASN A 69 -7.53 -9.61 -9.44
C ASN A 69 -8.75 -9.89 -8.54
N GLY A 70 -8.64 -9.55 -7.27
CA GLY A 70 -9.67 -9.78 -6.26
C GLY A 70 -9.56 -11.13 -5.54
N LYS A 71 -9.04 -12.17 -6.19
CA LYS A 71 -8.93 -13.54 -5.65
C LYS A 71 -7.48 -14.03 -5.61
N LYS A 72 -6.78 -13.89 -6.72
CA LYS A 72 -5.41 -14.37 -6.91
C LYS A 72 -4.44 -13.20 -6.95
N PHE A 73 -3.24 -13.48 -6.52
CA PHE A 73 -2.06 -12.66 -6.71
C PHE A 73 -1.12 -13.41 -7.64
N ALA A 74 -0.70 -12.78 -8.72
CA ALA A 74 0.17 -13.39 -9.72
C ALA A 74 1.45 -12.57 -9.94
N ILE A 75 2.59 -13.26 -9.97
CA ILE A 75 3.88 -12.70 -10.40
C ILE A 75 4.17 -13.25 -11.79
N ILE A 76 4.19 -12.38 -12.78
CA ILE A 76 4.38 -12.70 -14.19
C ILE A 76 5.81 -12.34 -14.59
N LYS A 77 6.62 -13.31 -14.98
CA LYS A 77 7.99 -13.14 -15.47
C LYS A 77 8.05 -13.41 -16.96
N ARG A 78 7.75 -12.39 -17.78
CA ARG A 78 7.67 -12.53 -19.24
C ARG A 78 8.94 -13.09 -19.88
N ARG A 79 10.13 -12.67 -19.40
CA ARG A 79 11.41 -13.20 -19.89
C ARG A 79 11.53 -14.72 -19.80
N TYR A 80 10.87 -15.33 -18.83
CA TYR A 80 10.95 -16.78 -18.56
C TYR A 80 9.67 -17.51 -18.94
N LYS A 81 8.67 -16.83 -19.48
CA LYS A 81 7.33 -17.34 -19.76
C LYS A 81 6.74 -18.09 -18.55
N LYS A 82 6.82 -17.49 -17.36
CA LYS A 82 6.35 -18.09 -16.10
C LYS A 82 5.40 -17.18 -15.36
N ILE A 83 4.34 -17.79 -14.81
CA ILE A 83 3.38 -17.14 -13.92
C ILE A 83 3.36 -17.92 -12.61
N TYR A 84 3.56 -17.21 -11.50
CA TYR A 84 3.47 -17.77 -10.16
C TYR A 84 2.19 -17.24 -9.51
N TYR A 85 1.33 -18.12 -9.02
CA TYR A 85 0.06 -17.78 -8.41
C TYR A 85 0.10 -17.98 -6.90
N TYR A 86 -0.50 -17.04 -6.19
CA TYR A 86 -0.66 -17.09 -4.74
C TYR A 86 -2.09 -16.71 -4.37
N PRO A 87 -2.70 -17.29 -3.32
CA PRO A 87 -3.94 -16.78 -2.76
C PRO A 87 -3.71 -15.37 -2.22
N LEU A 88 -4.44 -14.38 -2.73
CA LEU A 88 -4.26 -12.97 -2.32
C LEU A 88 -4.39 -12.80 -0.79
N LYS A 89 -5.35 -13.49 -0.17
CA LYS A 89 -5.58 -13.47 1.29
C LYS A 89 -4.39 -13.91 2.15
N LYS A 90 -3.43 -14.64 1.57
CA LYS A 90 -2.21 -15.08 2.26
C LYS A 90 -1.02 -14.13 2.06
N THR A 91 -1.23 -12.97 1.44
CA THR A 91 -0.18 -11.98 1.18
C THR A 91 -0.41 -10.70 2.01
N PRO A 92 0.65 -9.95 2.38
CA PRO A 92 0.50 -8.64 3.02
C PRO A 92 -0.35 -7.67 2.21
N LEU A 93 -0.33 -7.81 0.87
CA LEU A 93 -1.09 -6.97 -0.04
C LEU A 93 -2.62 -7.08 0.16
N PHE A 94 -3.12 -8.18 0.70
CA PHE A 94 -4.53 -8.29 1.03
C PHE A 94 -4.97 -7.20 2.01
N TYR A 95 -4.16 -6.94 3.04
CA TYR A 95 -4.47 -5.92 4.04
C TYR A 95 -4.41 -4.52 3.46
N LEU A 96 -3.48 -4.29 2.51
CA LEU A 96 -3.33 -3.01 1.81
C LEU A 96 -4.44 -2.77 0.78
N LEU A 97 -4.83 -3.81 0.04
CA LEU A 97 -5.80 -3.71 -1.05
C LEU A 97 -7.26 -3.82 -0.59
N LYS A 98 -7.50 -4.25 0.63
CA LYS A 98 -8.81 -4.20 1.27
C LYS A 98 -8.89 -2.92 2.10
N LYS A 99 -9.44 -1.86 1.51
CA LYS A 99 -9.49 -0.51 2.11
C LYS A 99 -10.05 -0.49 3.53
N GLU A 100 -11.02 -1.35 3.82
CA GLU A 100 -11.64 -1.50 5.13
C GLU A 100 -10.60 -1.85 6.22
N ASN A 101 -9.59 -2.66 5.89
CA ASN A 101 -8.53 -3.01 6.86
C ASN A 101 -7.68 -1.79 7.24
N ILE A 102 -7.42 -0.89 6.29
CA ILE A 102 -6.66 0.35 6.55
C ILE A 102 -7.52 1.32 7.36
N LEU A 103 -8.81 1.44 7.01
CA LEU A 103 -9.75 2.28 7.76
C LEU A 103 -9.89 1.80 9.20
N ASP A 104 -10.06 0.49 9.41
CA ASP A 104 -10.14 -0.12 10.73
C ASP A 104 -8.85 0.12 11.55
N LEU A 105 -7.68 -0.04 10.93
CA LEU A 105 -6.40 0.25 11.54
C LEU A 105 -6.33 1.72 12.03
N ILE A 106 -6.70 2.67 11.17
CA ILE A 106 -6.64 4.10 11.52
C ILE A 106 -7.67 4.47 12.57
N GLN A 107 -8.88 3.88 12.51
CA GLN A 107 -9.95 4.16 13.48
C GLN A 107 -9.61 3.67 14.89
N ASN A 108 -9.05 2.47 15.00
CA ASN A 108 -8.91 1.76 16.26
C ASN A 108 -7.52 1.86 16.91
N TYR A 109 -6.53 2.36 16.16
CA TYR A 109 -5.15 2.46 16.66
C TYR A 109 -4.60 3.87 16.50
N GLU A 110 -3.66 4.19 17.36
CA GLU A 110 -2.87 5.43 17.23
C GLU A 110 -1.68 5.18 16.28
N PRO A 111 -1.22 6.22 15.57
CA PRO A 111 -0.02 6.10 14.75
C PRO A 111 1.20 5.73 15.60
N THR A 112 2.06 4.86 15.08
CA THR A 112 3.28 4.43 15.77
C THR A 112 4.39 5.47 15.69
N VAL A 113 4.40 6.27 14.62
CA VAL A 113 5.34 7.38 14.42
C VAL A 113 4.59 8.57 13.84
N ILE A 114 4.85 9.74 14.40
CA ILE A 114 4.49 11.03 13.82
C ILE A 114 5.75 11.89 13.86
N ASP A 115 6.32 12.16 12.70
CA ASP A 115 7.42 13.12 12.56
C ASP A 115 6.97 14.40 11.86
N THR A 116 7.91 15.22 11.38
CA THR A 116 7.60 16.49 10.72
C THR A 116 6.81 16.34 9.43
N HIS A 117 6.95 15.21 8.73
CA HIS A 117 6.39 15.01 7.39
C HIS A 117 5.59 13.71 7.23
N THR A 118 5.77 12.75 8.13
CA THR A 118 5.25 11.39 7.94
C THR A 118 4.43 10.92 9.13
N ILE A 119 3.39 10.18 8.83
CA ILE A 119 2.58 9.44 9.80
C ILE A 119 2.66 7.98 9.45
N GLU A 120 3.03 7.15 10.42
CA GLU A 120 3.16 5.71 10.29
C GLU A 120 2.11 4.98 11.14
N TYR A 121 1.43 4.02 10.53
CA TYR A 121 0.63 3.01 11.23
C TYR A 121 1.26 1.64 11.03
N GLU A 122 1.27 0.82 12.08
CA GLU A 122 1.75 -0.55 12.03
C GLU A 122 0.59 -1.53 12.24
N LEU A 123 0.38 -2.43 11.30
CA LEU A 123 -0.50 -3.59 11.42
C LEU A 123 0.34 -4.84 11.68
N VAL A 124 0.00 -5.60 12.71
CA VAL A 124 0.62 -6.89 13.02
C VAL A 124 -0.41 -7.99 12.84
N TRP A 125 -0.06 -9.05 12.10
CA TRP A 125 -0.89 -10.24 11.96
C TRP A 125 -0.05 -11.52 12.07
N ASN A 126 -0.70 -12.62 12.46
CA ASN A 126 -0.03 -13.93 12.63
C ASN A 126 1.24 -13.87 13.50
N ASN A 127 1.19 -13.12 14.59
CA ASN A 127 2.18 -12.98 15.65
C ASN A 127 3.59 -12.45 15.26
N SER A 128 3.91 -12.30 13.98
CA SER A 128 5.25 -11.84 13.58
C SER A 128 5.28 -11.01 12.29
N ASN A 129 4.25 -11.11 11.46
CA ASN A 129 4.21 -10.37 10.22
C ASN A 129 3.75 -8.93 10.46
N LYS A 130 4.50 -7.97 9.93
CA LYS A 130 4.25 -6.55 10.10
C LYS A 130 4.07 -5.86 8.76
N LEU A 131 3.09 -4.97 8.71
CA LEU A 131 2.88 -4.03 7.62
C LEU A 131 2.88 -2.63 8.20
N LYS A 132 3.86 -1.83 7.82
CA LYS A 132 3.91 -0.41 8.13
C LYS A 132 3.38 0.37 6.94
N ILE A 133 2.50 1.31 7.19
CA ILE A 133 1.84 2.14 6.17
C ILE A 133 2.19 3.59 6.48
N PHE A 134 2.61 4.33 5.44
CA PHE A 134 3.05 5.72 5.58
C PHE A 134 2.12 6.67 4.86
N PHE A 135 1.81 7.77 5.51
CA PHE A 135 1.06 8.89 4.94
C PHE A 135 1.86 10.18 5.11
N ASP A 136 1.72 11.06 4.15
CA ASP A 136 2.19 12.44 4.28
C ASP A 136 1.32 13.17 5.29
N LYS A 137 1.94 13.91 6.22
CA LYS A 137 1.24 14.56 7.31
C LYS A 137 0.39 15.74 6.87
N ASP A 138 0.83 16.45 5.84
CA ASP A 138 0.17 17.67 5.37
C ASP A 138 -0.87 17.36 4.29
N SER A 139 -0.47 16.62 3.26
CA SER A 139 -1.36 16.25 2.16
C SER A 139 -2.23 15.04 2.45
N LEU A 140 -1.88 14.21 3.45
CA LEU A 140 -2.51 12.92 3.77
C LEU A 140 -2.44 11.92 2.61
N ASP A 141 -1.49 12.09 1.70
CA ASP A 141 -1.26 11.15 0.62
C ASP A 141 -0.61 9.87 1.11
N PHE A 142 -0.98 8.75 0.49
CA PHE A 142 -0.39 7.47 0.78
C PHE A 142 1.03 7.41 0.21
N LEU A 143 2.06 7.44 1.06
CA LEU A 143 3.47 7.49 0.64
C LEU A 143 4.08 6.12 0.37
N GLY A 144 3.50 5.05 0.93
CA GLY A 144 4.07 3.72 0.76
C GLY A 144 3.86 2.79 1.93
N TRP A 145 4.57 1.67 1.89
CA TRP A 145 4.54 0.67 2.96
C TRP A 145 5.88 -0.06 3.10
N LYS A 146 6.06 -0.68 4.27
CA LYS A 146 7.12 -1.65 4.54
C LYS A 146 6.52 -2.96 5.06
N THR A 147 7.12 -4.07 4.66
CA THR A 147 6.75 -5.40 5.13
C THR A 147 7.96 -6.32 5.03
N THR A 148 7.79 -7.59 5.37
CA THR A 148 8.79 -8.64 5.13
C THR A 148 8.31 -9.60 4.05
N ASP A 149 9.23 -10.11 3.23
CA ASP A 149 8.93 -11.18 2.29
C ASP A 149 8.99 -12.58 2.98
N ALA A 150 8.73 -13.64 2.20
CA ALA A 150 8.76 -15.01 2.71
C ALA A 150 10.15 -15.48 3.17
N TYR A 151 11.20 -14.72 2.88
CA TYR A 151 12.58 -14.98 3.30
C TYR A 151 13.05 -14.04 4.41
N SER A 152 12.10 -13.34 5.06
CA SER A 152 12.36 -12.35 6.11
C SER A 152 13.21 -11.14 5.66
N ASN A 153 13.29 -10.86 4.36
CA ASN A 153 13.89 -9.62 3.89
C ASN A 153 12.91 -8.46 4.06
N GLU A 154 13.40 -7.32 4.50
CA GLU A 154 12.61 -6.10 4.50
C GLU A 154 12.32 -5.68 3.05
N VAL A 155 11.05 -5.40 2.79
CA VAL A 155 10.54 -4.86 1.53
C VAL A 155 9.98 -3.48 1.80
N SER A 156 10.61 -2.45 1.27
CA SER A 156 10.13 -1.07 1.32
C SER A 156 9.59 -0.66 -0.04
N PHE A 157 8.42 -0.04 -0.06
CA PHE A 157 7.74 0.39 -1.27
C PHE A 157 7.33 1.86 -1.12
N PHE A 158 7.87 2.72 -1.94
CA PHE A 158 7.66 4.17 -1.89
C PHE A 158 6.95 4.64 -3.16
N LEU A 159 5.89 5.41 -2.99
CA LEU A 159 5.06 5.96 -4.05
C LEU A 159 5.56 7.34 -4.46
N LYS A 160 5.43 7.63 -5.76
CA LYS A 160 5.71 8.94 -6.36
C LYS A 160 4.66 9.24 -7.44
N ASN A 161 4.48 10.52 -7.76
CA ASN A 161 3.60 10.97 -8.85
C ASN A 161 2.18 10.39 -8.72
N ILE A 162 1.64 10.45 -7.51
CA ILE A 162 0.37 9.82 -7.16
C ILE A 162 -0.79 10.57 -7.82
N LYS A 163 -1.67 9.81 -8.48
CA LYS A 163 -2.94 10.29 -9.04
C LYS A 163 -4.07 9.48 -8.42
N VAL A 164 -5.06 10.16 -7.86
CA VAL A 164 -6.22 9.53 -7.22
C VAL A 164 -7.46 9.64 -8.10
N ASN A 165 -8.35 8.68 -7.97
CA ASN A 165 -9.68 8.65 -8.60
C ASN A 165 -9.67 8.82 -10.12
N ILE A 166 -8.59 8.35 -10.79
CA ILE A 166 -8.56 8.27 -12.25
C ILE A 166 -9.38 7.08 -12.74
N THR A 167 -9.89 7.17 -13.96
CA THR A 167 -10.58 6.05 -14.61
C THR A 167 -9.60 4.93 -14.94
N ILE A 168 -9.85 3.72 -14.43
CA ILE A 168 -9.04 2.53 -14.69
C ILE A 168 -9.96 1.41 -15.17
N GLU A 169 -9.68 0.90 -16.38
CA GLU A 169 -10.44 -0.20 -16.95
C GLU A 169 -10.12 -1.52 -16.26
N ASN A 170 -11.15 -2.33 -15.99
CA ASN A 170 -10.97 -3.61 -15.31
C ASN A 170 -10.07 -4.61 -16.08
N LYS A 171 -10.02 -4.49 -17.42
CA LYS A 171 -9.23 -5.39 -18.27
C LYS A 171 -7.73 -5.39 -17.92
N ILE A 172 -7.19 -4.29 -17.39
CA ILE A 172 -5.77 -4.24 -17.04
C ILE A 172 -5.39 -5.21 -15.91
N PHE A 173 -6.36 -5.60 -15.06
CA PHE A 173 -6.15 -6.52 -13.95
C PHE A 173 -6.34 -8.00 -14.32
N THR A 174 -6.55 -8.29 -15.62
CA THR A 174 -6.60 -9.66 -16.12
C THR A 174 -5.23 -10.29 -16.08
N ILE A 175 -5.13 -11.46 -15.44
CA ILE A 175 -3.91 -12.26 -15.46
C ILE A 175 -3.87 -12.98 -16.81
N PRO A 176 -2.82 -12.79 -17.64
CA PRO A 176 -2.72 -13.43 -18.95
C PRO A 176 -2.56 -14.96 -18.83
N GLN A 177 -2.80 -15.67 -19.93
CA GLN A 177 -2.41 -17.07 -20.05
C GLN A 177 -0.90 -17.17 -20.35
N ILE A 178 -0.30 -18.34 -20.14
CA ILE A 178 1.15 -18.54 -20.38
C ILE A 178 1.46 -18.37 -21.86
N GLU A 179 0.53 -18.76 -22.72
CA GLU A 179 0.63 -18.67 -24.18
C GLU A 179 0.71 -17.21 -24.66
N ASP A 180 0.19 -16.26 -23.88
CA ASP A 180 0.17 -14.82 -24.20
C ASP A 180 1.45 -14.07 -23.76
N LEU A 181 2.46 -14.79 -23.25
CA LEU A 181 3.67 -14.17 -22.66
C LEU A 181 4.85 -14.07 -23.66
#